data_25c43db1ae69c5bf4924122903e8621b
#
_entry.id   25c43db1ae69c5bf4924122903e8621b
#
_cell.length_a   1.000
_cell.length_b   1.000
_cell.length_c   1.000
_cell.angle_alpha   90.00
_cell.angle_beta   90.00
_cell.angle_gamma   90.00
#
_symmetry.space_group_name_H-M   'P 1'
#
loop_
_entity.id
_entity.type
_entity.pdbx_description
1 polymer ?
#
loop_
_entity_poly.entity_id
_entity_poly.type
_entity_poly.pdbx_seq_one_letter_code
_entity_poly.pdbx_strand_id
1 'polypeptide(L)'
;MRVGASFYYCANTTANSDKLTEYNFRAPLRIYTVDAQYKNSIVTARANFMWGNLTNADKVSAVNTKLSNQSPYTRVVPVAHKAVSYGAEVGLNLAGIFAGTRCPVLYPFARFDYYNPQKKCAGLYTEDRRTETRKWTAGLNWYALPNLVIKADYSTRQFATSKLFGKGKYNSENEFSIGVAYVGWFTKR
;
A
#
# COMPACT_ATOMS: atom_id res chain seq x y z
N MET A 1 0.00 -7.08 -22.40
CA MET A 1 0.89 -6.65 -21.31
C MET A 1 0.94 -5.13 -21.29
N ARG A 2 0.89 -4.53 -20.11
CA ARG A 2 1.00 -3.07 -19.92
C ARG A 2 2.01 -2.83 -18.81
N VAL A 3 2.92 -1.86 -19.00
CA VAL A 3 3.89 -1.43 -18.00
C VAL A 3 3.82 0.08 -17.91
N GLY A 4 3.83 0.61 -16.71
CA GLY A 4 3.84 2.02 -16.41
C GLY A 4 4.99 2.35 -15.45
N ALA A 5 5.52 3.56 -15.58
CA ALA A 5 6.44 4.14 -14.62
C ALA A 5 6.11 5.61 -14.43
N SER A 6 6.23 6.10 -13.21
CA SER A 6 6.09 7.52 -12.92
C SER A 6 7.11 8.01 -11.91
N PHE A 7 7.40 9.29 -12.01
CA PHE A 7 8.30 10.00 -11.11
C PHE A 7 7.60 11.26 -10.60
N TYR A 8 7.62 11.44 -9.30
CA TYR A 8 7.16 12.66 -8.64
C TYR A 8 8.33 13.33 -7.93
N TYR A 9 8.44 14.64 -8.11
CA TYR A 9 9.42 15.47 -7.45
C TYR A 9 8.76 16.70 -6.85
N CYS A 10 9.00 16.91 -5.56
CA CYS A 10 8.65 18.15 -4.86
C CYS A 10 9.96 18.77 -4.31
N ALA A 11 10.28 19.97 -4.77
CA ALA A 11 11.53 20.63 -4.42
C ALA A 11 11.62 21.02 -2.92
N ASN A 12 10.48 21.24 -2.29
CA ASN A 12 10.43 21.60 -0.89
C ASN A 12 9.08 21.24 -0.25
N THR A 13 9.06 20.20 0.57
CA THR A 13 7.86 19.80 1.32
C THR A 13 7.59 20.65 2.56
N THR A 14 8.49 21.57 2.89
CA THR A 14 8.37 22.47 4.06
C THR A 14 7.74 23.82 3.72
N ALA A 15 7.46 24.09 2.44
CA ALA A 15 7.03 25.40 1.97
C ALA A 15 5.70 25.90 2.56
N ASN A 16 4.82 25.00 2.98
CA ASN A 16 3.51 25.34 3.56
C ASN A 16 3.49 25.30 5.09
N SER A 17 4.67 25.20 5.72
CA SER A 17 4.76 25.17 7.18
C SER A 17 5.54 26.38 7.67
N ASP A 18 4.87 27.32 8.29
CA ASP A 18 5.50 28.53 8.85
C ASP A 18 6.63 28.16 9.80
N LYS A 19 6.42 27.16 10.63
CA LYS A 19 7.42 26.69 11.61
C LYS A 19 8.60 25.97 10.98
N LEU A 20 8.42 25.25 9.88
CA LEU A 20 9.51 24.58 9.16
C LEU A 20 10.31 25.56 8.30
N THR A 21 9.68 26.63 7.80
CA THR A 21 10.36 27.69 7.05
C THR A 21 11.28 28.55 7.93
N GLU A 22 10.96 28.75 9.20
CA GLU A 22 11.81 29.45 10.17
C GLU A 22 13.21 28.81 10.32
N TYR A 23 13.33 27.49 10.09
CA TYR A 23 14.59 26.76 10.20
C TYR A 23 15.43 26.76 8.92
N ASN A 24 15.02 27.50 7.91
CA ASN A 24 15.75 27.80 6.67
C ASN A 24 16.40 26.57 6.00
N PHE A 25 15.65 25.46 5.88
CA PHE A 25 16.10 24.31 5.11
C PHE A 25 15.00 23.83 4.16
N ARG A 26 15.41 23.14 3.11
CA ARG A 26 14.51 22.49 2.16
C ARG A 26 14.50 20.99 2.40
N ALA A 27 13.35 20.36 2.21
CA ALA A 27 13.18 18.91 2.27
C ALA A 27 12.61 18.38 0.94
N PRO A 28 13.46 18.18 -0.07
CA PRO A 28 13.02 17.60 -1.34
C PRO A 28 12.50 16.18 -1.19
N LEU A 29 11.34 15.93 -1.81
CA LEU A 29 10.71 14.62 -1.89
C LEU A 29 10.79 14.08 -3.31
N ARG A 30 11.20 12.82 -3.44
CA ARG A 30 11.23 12.07 -4.70
C ARG A 30 10.46 10.79 -4.51
N ILE A 31 9.53 10.50 -5.43
CA ILE A 31 8.78 9.23 -5.44
C ILE A 31 8.92 8.62 -6.82
N TYR A 32 9.28 7.35 -6.84
CA TYR A 32 9.39 6.52 -8.04
C TYR A 32 8.34 5.42 -7.95
N THR A 33 7.58 5.22 -9.03
CA THR A 33 6.63 4.12 -9.10
C THR A 33 6.82 3.34 -10.39
N VAL A 34 6.62 2.04 -10.31
CA VAL A 34 6.56 1.15 -11.46
C VAL A 34 5.35 0.24 -11.27
N ASP A 35 4.57 0.06 -12.31
CA ASP A 35 3.46 -0.86 -12.34
C ASP A 35 3.51 -1.73 -13.59
N ALA A 36 3.04 -2.96 -13.46
CA ALA A 36 2.91 -3.90 -14.55
C ALA A 36 1.58 -4.64 -14.48
N GLN A 37 0.96 -4.86 -15.61
CA GLN A 37 -0.25 -5.64 -15.76
C GLN A 37 -0.11 -6.59 -16.95
N TYR A 38 -0.42 -7.85 -16.71
CA TYR A 38 -0.57 -8.87 -17.72
C TYR A 38 -2.01 -9.41 -17.67
N LYS A 39 -2.63 -9.57 -18.83
CA LYS A 39 -3.96 -10.19 -18.95
C LYS A 39 -4.04 -10.96 -20.25
N ASN A 40 -4.52 -12.20 -20.13
CA ASN A 40 -4.97 -13.02 -21.25
C ASN A 40 -6.33 -13.63 -20.92
N SER A 41 -6.77 -14.64 -21.65
CA SER A 41 -8.04 -15.34 -21.43
C SER A 41 -8.10 -16.13 -20.11
N ILE A 42 -6.97 -16.56 -19.59
CA ILE A 42 -6.84 -17.46 -18.43
C ILE A 42 -6.30 -16.71 -17.20
N VAL A 43 -5.25 -15.89 -17.36
CA VAL A 43 -4.50 -15.28 -16.26
C VAL A 43 -4.63 -13.77 -16.30
N THR A 44 -4.84 -13.19 -15.12
CA THR A 44 -4.63 -11.76 -14.88
C THR A 44 -3.57 -11.62 -13.79
N ALA A 45 -2.49 -10.91 -14.07
CA ALA A 45 -1.45 -10.62 -13.10
C ALA A 45 -1.19 -9.12 -13.03
N ARG A 46 -0.98 -8.60 -11.83
CA ARG A 46 -0.63 -7.20 -11.57
C ARG A 46 0.52 -7.15 -10.58
N ALA A 47 1.42 -6.19 -10.77
CA ALA A 47 2.47 -5.89 -9.80
C ALA A 47 2.68 -4.38 -9.74
N ASN A 48 3.03 -3.89 -8.57
CA ASN A 48 3.40 -2.50 -8.36
C ASN A 48 4.60 -2.40 -7.43
N PHE A 49 5.36 -1.32 -7.61
CA PHE A 49 6.47 -0.96 -6.75
C PHE A 49 6.50 0.56 -6.57
N MET A 50 6.71 1.02 -5.35
CA MET A 50 6.87 2.43 -5.03
C MET A 50 8.05 2.62 -4.08
N TRP A 51 8.86 3.62 -4.38
CA TRP A 51 9.97 4.04 -3.55
C TRP A 51 9.93 5.54 -3.32
N GLY A 52 9.91 5.94 -2.05
CA GLY A 52 9.97 7.34 -1.62
C GLY A 52 11.29 7.68 -0.96
N ASN A 53 11.80 8.87 -1.23
CA ASN A 53 12.98 9.43 -0.60
C ASN A 53 12.75 10.89 -0.22
N LEU A 54 12.90 11.21 1.06
CA LEU A 54 12.81 12.57 1.60
C LEU A 54 14.20 13.01 2.08
N THR A 55 14.74 14.02 1.46
CA THR A 55 16.02 14.63 1.88
C THR A 55 15.81 15.48 3.14
N ASN A 56 16.82 15.57 4.02
CA ASN A 56 16.74 16.30 5.28
C ASN A 56 15.62 15.86 6.23
N ALA A 57 15.23 14.58 6.18
CA ALA A 57 14.18 14.02 7.03
C ALA A 57 14.53 14.09 8.53
N ASP A 58 15.81 14.07 8.88
CA ASP A 58 16.33 14.29 10.23
C ASP A 58 15.99 15.69 10.74
N LYS A 59 16.17 16.71 9.91
CA LYS A 59 15.84 18.11 10.25
C LYS A 59 14.33 18.28 10.41
N VAL A 60 13.51 17.69 9.51
CA VAL A 60 12.06 17.68 9.65
C VAL A 60 11.64 17.01 10.95
N SER A 61 12.24 15.87 11.29
CA SER A 61 11.96 15.14 12.53
C SER A 61 12.33 15.94 13.77
N ALA A 62 13.48 16.64 13.75
CA ALA A 62 13.93 17.48 14.85
C ALA A 62 12.97 18.66 15.12
N VAL A 63 12.43 19.27 14.06
CA VAL A 63 11.44 20.35 14.21
C VAL A 63 10.12 19.79 14.73
N ASN A 64 9.62 18.68 14.17
CA ASN A 64 8.40 18.04 14.62
C ASN A 64 8.47 17.65 16.10
N THR A 65 9.60 17.20 16.59
CA THR A 65 9.80 16.88 18.01
C THR A 65 9.64 18.11 18.90
N LYS A 66 10.10 19.28 18.46
CA LYS A 66 9.91 20.53 19.19
C LYS A 66 8.46 21.02 19.19
N LEU A 67 7.68 20.67 18.16
CA LEU A 67 6.26 21.01 18.05
C LEU A 67 5.36 20.10 18.90
N SER A 68 5.86 18.95 19.35
CA SER A 68 5.07 17.94 20.06
C SER A 68 4.50 18.45 21.39
N ASN A 69 5.14 19.42 22.03
CA ASN A 69 4.64 20.01 23.29
C ASN A 69 3.31 20.77 23.14
N GLN A 70 2.88 21.02 21.90
CA GLN A 70 1.59 21.70 21.60
C GLN A 70 0.55 20.74 21.04
N SER A 71 0.90 19.46 20.86
CA SER A 71 0.00 18.44 20.33
C SER A 71 -0.62 17.62 21.47
N PRO A 72 -1.91 17.24 21.38
CA PRO A 72 -2.50 16.27 22.29
C PRO A 72 -1.87 14.87 22.16
N TYR A 73 -1.10 14.63 21.13
CA TYR A 73 -0.35 13.38 20.92
C TYR A 73 1.03 13.50 21.55
N THR A 74 1.27 12.79 22.62
CA THR A 74 2.50 12.86 23.42
C THR A 74 3.72 12.20 22.78
N ARG A 75 3.56 11.52 21.64
CA ARG A 75 4.66 10.81 20.96
C ARG A 75 4.72 11.15 19.48
N VAL A 76 5.74 11.87 19.10
CA VAL A 76 6.04 12.16 17.70
C VAL A 76 6.90 11.05 17.11
N VAL A 77 6.38 10.44 16.05
CA VAL A 77 7.13 9.45 15.26
C VAL A 77 8.04 10.20 14.29
N PRO A 78 9.34 9.85 14.17
CA PRO A 78 10.24 10.52 13.25
C PRO A 78 9.80 10.33 11.80
N VAL A 79 10.04 11.33 10.98
CA VAL A 79 9.75 11.29 9.55
C VAL A 79 10.80 10.42 8.85
N ALA A 80 10.33 9.54 7.98
CA ALA A 80 11.22 8.64 7.26
C ALA A 80 12.05 9.37 6.18
N HIS A 81 13.30 8.96 6.08
CA HIS A 81 14.16 9.29 4.94
C HIS A 81 13.81 8.44 3.71
N LYS A 82 13.45 7.17 3.93
CA LYS A 82 13.08 6.22 2.86
C LYS A 82 11.80 5.48 3.22
N ALA A 83 10.92 5.37 2.22
CA ALA A 83 9.70 4.56 2.28
C ALA A 83 9.65 3.60 1.10
N VAL A 84 9.04 2.44 1.27
CA VAL A 84 8.89 1.44 0.22
C VAL A 84 7.52 0.76 0.31
N SER A 85 6.94 0.50 -0.85
CA SER A 85 5.73 -0.32 -1.00
C SER A 85 5.85 -1.16 -2.25
N TYR A 86 5.40 -2.40 -2.20
CA TYR A 86 5.26 -3.25 -3.38
C TYR A 86 4.16 -4.28 -3.16
N GLY A 87 3.56 -4.71 -4.26
CA GLY A 87 2.52 -5.72 -4.23
C GLY A 87 2.44 -6.48 -5.53
N ALA A 88 1.89 -7.68 -5.45
CA ALA A 88 1.60 -8.52 -6.61
C ALA A 88 0.27 -9.25 -6.41
N GLU A 89 -0.48 -9.39 -7.48
CA GLU A 89 -1.76 -10.09 -7.53
C GLU A 89 -1.77 -10.99 -8.76
N VAL A 90 -2.27 -12.20 -8.58
CA VAL A 90 -2.53 -13.14 -9.67
C VAL A 90 -3.95 -13.68 -9.51
N GLY A 91 -4.72 -13.63 -10.59
CA GLY A 91 -6.07 -14.21 -10.69
C GLY A 91 -6.19 -15.11 -11.90
N LEU A 92 -6.99 -16.15 -11.78
CA LEU A 92 -7.25 -17.14 -12.82
C LEU A 92 -8.71 -17.11 -13.28
N ASN A 93 -8.92 -17.06 -14.57
CA ASN A 93 -10.27 -17.23 -15.15
C ASN A 93 -10.56 -18.71 -15.34
N LEU A 94 -11.36 -19.30 -14.46
CA LEU A 94 -11.69 -20.72 -14.55
C LEU A 94 -12.52 -21.05 -15.80
N ALA A 95 -13.39 -20.14 -16.25
CA ALA A 95 -14.12 -20.32 -17.50
C ALA A 95 -13.19 -20.36 -18.74
N GLY A 96 -12.06 -19.66 -18.69
CA GLY A 96 -11.04 -19.74 -19.72
C GLY A 96 -10.22 -21.03 -19.72
N ILE A 97 -10.10 -21.68 -18.55
CA ILE A 97 -9.41 -22.97 -18.40
C ILE A 97 -10.32 -24.13 -18.87
N PHE A 98 -11.59 -24.09 -18.50
CA PHE A 98 -12.58 -25.12 -18.80
C PHE A 98 -13.42 -24.74 -20.03
N ALA A 99 -12.79 -24.21 -21.07
CA ALA A 99 -13.45 -23.83 -22.31
C ALA A 99 -14.25 -25.01 -22.91
N GLY A 100 -15.54 -24.77 -23.18
CA GLY A 100 -16.48 -25.80 -23.69
C GLY A 100 -17.41 -26.40 -22.65
N THR A 101 -17.23 -26.13 -21.35
CA THR A 101 -18.17 -26.49 -20.29
C THR A 101 -19.00 -25.27 -19.86
N ARG A 102 -20.23 -25.51 -19.36
CA ARG A 102 -21.04 -24.44 -18.73
C ARG A 102 -20.45 -24.08 -17.35
N CYS A 103 -19.20 -23.62 -17.33
CA CYS A 103 -18.54 -23.20 -16.12
C CYS A 103 -18.96 -21.77 -15.76
N PRO A 104 -19.39 -21.49 -14.53
CA PRO A 104 -19.60 -20.11 -14.09
C PRO A 104 -18.30 -19.31 -14.19
N VAL A 105 -18.42 -18.03 -14.48
CA VAL A 105 -17.26 -17.13 -14.58
C VAL A 105 -16.73 -16.83 -13.19
N LEU A 106 -15.76 -17.63 -12.77
CA LEU A 106 -15.10 -17.57 -11.48
C LEU A 106 -13.65 -17.14 -11.64
N TYR A 107 -13.21 -16.21 -10.78
CA TYR A 107 -11.84 -15.75 -10.71
C TYR A 107 -11.28 -15.90 -9.28
N PRO A 108 -10.72 -17.07 -8.92
CA PRO A 108 -9.87 -17.14 -7.75
C PRO A 108 -8.65 -16.27 -7.94
N PHE A 109 -8.22 -15.61 -6.86
CA PHE A 109 -7.05 -14.75 -6.87
C PHE A 109 -6.26 -14.84 -5.56
N ALA A 110 -4.98 -14.55 -5.66
CA ALA A 110 -4.10 -14.35 -4.51
C ALA A 110 -3.33 -13.04 -4.70
N ARG A 111 -3.15 -12.31 -3.60
CA ARG A 111 -2.48 -11.02 -3.57
C ARG A 111 -1.56 -10.93 -2.36
N PHE A 112 -0.41 -10.34 -2.58
CA PHE A 112 0.53 -9.96 -1.55
C PHE A 112 0.81 -8.47 -1.62
N ASP A 113 0.75 -7.79 -0.48
CA ASP A 113 1.11 -6.39 -0.33
C ASP A 113 2.13 -6.24 0.80
N TYR A 114 3.15 -5.46 0.55
CA TYR A 114 4.11 -5.00 1.53
C TYR A 114 4.21 -3.49 1.49
N TYR A 115 4.19 -2.86 2.65
CA TYR A 115 4.57 -1.46 2.75
C TYR A 115 5.32 -1.19 4.05
N ASN A 116 6.30 -0.31 3.95
CA ASN A 116 7.04 0.20 5.08
C ASN A 116 7.30 1.70 4.87
N PRO A 117 6.45 2.56 5.46
CA PRO A 117 6.58 4.01 5.35
C PRO A 117 7.81 4.54 6.09
N GLN A 118 8.41 3.77 6.99
CA GLN A 118 9.63 4.10 7.70
C GLN A 118 10.74 3.06 7.45
N LYS A 119 11.01 2.78 6.17
CA LYS A 119 12.06 1.83 5.78
C LYS A 119 13.43 2.24 6.31
N LYS A 120 13.70 3.55 6.38
CA LYS A 120 14.90 4.11 6.97
C LYS A 120 14.61 5.53 7.46
N CYS A 121 15.02 5.82 8.68
CA CYS A 121 15.10 7.17 9.21
C CYS A 121 16.50 7.76 8.97
N ALA A 122 16.66 9.08 9.11
CA ALA A 122 17.92 9.77 8.96
C ALA A 122 18.42 10.28 10.31
N GLY A 123 19.74 10.53 10.41
CA GLY A 123 20.38 11.04 11.61
C GLY A 123 20.37 10.03 12.77
N LEU A 124 20.04 10.49 13.96
CA LEU A 124 19.97 9.69 15.18
C LEU A 124 18.61 9.01 15.41
N TYR A 125 17.68 9.18 14.47
CA TYR A 125 16.33 8.61 14.57
C TYR A 125 16.31 7.16 14.13
N THR A 126 15.63 6.33 14.91
CA THR A 126 15.41 4.91 14.63
C THR A 126 14.04 4.67 14.02
N GLU A 127 13.96 3.68 13.15
CA GLU A 127 12.71 3.26 12.50
C GLU A 127 11.74 2.68 13.52
N ASP A 128 10.45 3.04 13.42
CA ASP A 128 9.39 2.33 14.13
C ASP A 128 8.95 1.13 13.29
N ARG A 129 9.40 -0.04 13.70
CA ARG A 129 9.09 -1.28 13.01
C ARG A 129 7.60 -1.62 12.98
N ARG A 130 6.79 -1.06 13.88
CA ARG A 130 5.34 -1.25 13.89
C ARG A 130 4.65 -0.70 12.64
N THR A 131 5.31 0.17 11.89
CA THR A 131 4.82 0.72 10.63
C THR A 131 4.99 -0.26 9.46
N GLU A 132 5.85 -1.27 9.59
CA GLU A 132 6.02 -2.31 8.57
C GLU A 132 4.81 -3.23 8.55
N THR A 133 4.21 -3.39 7.38
CA THR A 133 3.01 -4.21 7.19
C THR A 133 3.18 -5.15 6.01
N ARG A 134 2.73 -6.39 6.19
CA ARG A 134 2.61 -7.42 5.16
C ARG A 134 1.17 -7.90 5.15
N LYS A 135 0.55 -7.94 3.99
CA LYS A 135 -0.82 -8.43 3.83
C LYS A 135 -0.88 -9.48 2.75
N TRP A 136 -1.41 -10.64 3.11
CA TRP A 136 -1.79 -11.70 2.19
C TRP A 136 -3.30 -11.70 2.04
N THR A 137 -3.77 -11.80 0.83
CA THR A 137 -5.21 -11.89 0.53
C THR A 137 -5.41 -13.02 -0.46
N ALA A 138 -6.40 -13.86 -0.20
CA ALA A 138 -6.87 -14.86 -1.16
C ALA A 138 -8.39 -14.76 -1.26
N GLY A 139 -8.92 -14.86 -2.46
CA GLY A 139 -10.35 -14.65 -2.64
C GLY A 139 -10.88 -15.21 -3.96
N LEU A 140 -12.18 -15.03 -4.13
CA LEU A 140 -12.94 -15.46 -5.29
C LEU A 140 -13.85 -14.34 -5.76
N ASN A 141 -13.80 -14.04 -7.05
CA ASN A 141 -14.78 -13.18 -7.71
C ASN A 141 -15.68 -14.05 -8.58
N TRP A 142 -16.97 -14.04 -8.28
CA TRP A 142 -17.98 -14.75 -9.06
C TRP A 142 -18.79 -13.73 -9.87
N TYR A 143 -18.68 -13.82 -11.19
CA TYR A 143 -19.49 -13.03 -12.12
C TYR A 143 -20.82 -13.75 -12.35
N ALA A 144 -21.79 -13.47 -11.49
CA ALA A 144 -23.14 -14.03 -11.58
C ALA A 144 -23.86 -13.54 -12.86
N LEU A 145 -23.57 -12.31 -13.28
CA LEU A 145 -23.99 -11.70 -14.55
C LEU A 145 -22.79 -10.97 -15.17
N PRO A 146 -22.83 -10.63 -16.48
CA PRO A 146 -21.73 -9.90 -17.13
C PRO A 146 -21.33 -8.59 -16.43
N ASN A 147 -22.28 -7.96 -15.75
CA ASN A 147 -22.12 -6.69 -15.06
C ASN A 147 -22.29 -6.76 -13.53
N LEU A 148 -22.46 -7.97 -12.97
CA LEU A 148 -22.62 -8.20 -11.54
C LEU A 148 -21.56 -9.17 -11.04
N VAL A 149 -20.73 -8.74 -10.11
CA VAL A 149 -19.72 -9.57 -9.45
C VAL A 149 -19.97 -9.66 -7.96
N ILE A 150 -19.95 -10.86 -7.44
CA ILE A 150 -19.93 -11.16 -6.01
C ILE A 150 -18.49 -11.53 -5.65
N LYS A 151 -17.97 -10.90 -4.63
CA LYS A 151 -16.58 -11.06 -4.16
C LYS A 151 -16.58 -11.61 -2.75
N ALA A 152 -15.72 -12.57 -2.50
CA ALA A 152 -15.42 -13.04 -1.16
C ALA A 152 -13.92 -13.18 -1.02
N ASP A 153 -13.35 -12.62 0.03
CA ASP A 153 -11.91 -12.73 0.27
C ASP A 153 -11.60 -12.86 1.76
N TYR A 154 -10.48 -13.49 2.01
CA TYR A 154 -9.86 -13.61 3.32
C TYR A 154 -8.47 -13.02 3.26
N SER A 155 -8.16 -12.19 4.23
CA SER A 155 -6.84 -11.59 4.33
C SER A 155 -6.25 -11.72 5.72
N THR A 156 -4.93 -11.85 5.76
CA THR A 156 -4.13 -11.75 6.99
C THR A 156 -3.16 -10.61 6.85
N ARG A 157 -3.22 -9.67 7.79
CA ARG A 157 -2.33 -8.53 7.88
C ARG A 157 -1.39 -8.74 9.06
N GLN A 158 -0.10 -8.62 8.81
CA GLN A 158 0.95 -8.77 9.79
C GLN A 158 1.65 -7.44 9.99
N PHE A 159 1.74 -7.01 11.25
CA PHE A 159 2.47 -5.82 11.67
C PHE A 159 3.74 -6.22 12.39
N ALA A 160 4.87 -5.66 12.03
CA ALA A 160 6.09 -5.90 12.79
C ALA A 160 5.99 -5.30 14.19
N THR A 161 6.50 -6.03 15.19
CA THR A 161 6.50 -5.57 16.58
C THR A 161 7.77 -4.78 16.89
N SER A 162 7.66 -3.82 17.81
CA SER A 162 8.83 -3.16 18.40
C SER A 162 9.64 -4.16 19.22
N LYS A 163 10.96 -4.07 19.17
CA LYS A 163 11.86 -4.84 20.03
C LYS A 163 11.60 -4.64 21.53
N LEU A 164 10.99 -3.49 21.89
CA LEU A 164 10.68 -3.13 23.29
C LEU A 164 9.48 -3.90 23.85
N PHE A 165 8.61 -4.48 23.04
CA PHE A 165 7.35 -5.05 23.48
C PHE A 165 7.24 -6.57 23.31
N GLY A 166 8.35 -7.26 23.18
CA GLY A 166 8.33 -8.70 23.25
C GLY A 166 9.05 -9.44 22.16
N LYS A 167 9.06 -10.75 22.29
CA LYS A 167 9.76 -11.70 21.42
C LYS A 167 9.05 -11.96 20.09
N GLY A 168 7.83 -11.48 19.91
CA GLY A 168 7.05 -11.64 18.69
C GLY A 168 7.65 -10.85 17.54
N LYS A 169 7.75 -11.47 16.35
CA LYS A 169 8.22 -10.78 15.15
C LYS A 169 7.12 -9.94 14.52
N TYR A 170 5.89 -10.42 14.59
CA TYR A 170 4.70 -9.80 13.99
C TYR A 170 3.46 -10.07 14.84
N ASN A 171 2.57 -9.08 14.92
CA ASN A 171 1.17 -9.27 15.28
C ASN A 171 0.38 -9.51 13.99
N SER A 172 -0.67 -10.32 14.05
CA SER A 172 -1.52 -10.61 12.91
C SER A 172 -2.96 -10.21 13.18
N GLU A 173 -3.62 -9.73 12.14
CA GLU A 173 -5.03 -9.39 12.09
C GLU A 173 -5.64 -10.09 10.89
N ASN A 174 -6.75 -10.79 11.10
CA ASN A 174 -7.43 -11.54 10.06
C ASN A 174 -8.77 -10.86 9.74
N GLU A 175 -9.09 -10.80 8.47
CA GLU A 175 -10.28 -10.16 7.96
C GLU A 175 -10.94 -11.08 6.92
N PHE A 176 -12.25 -11.25 7.01
CA PHE A 176 -13.07 -11.86 5.97
C PHE A 176 -14.03 -10.80 5.44
N SER A 177 -14.09 -10.65 4.11
CA SER A 177 -14.97 -9.69 3.48
C SER A 177 -15.83 -10.33 2.38
N ILE A 178 -17.06 -9.84 2.26
CA ILE A 178 -17.96 -10.15 1.15
C ILE A 178 -18.44 -8.82 0.57
N GLY A 179 -18.41 -8.72 -0.74
CA GLY A 179 -18.86 -7.53 -1.45
C GLY A 179 -19.62 -7.88 -2.72
N VAL A 180 -20.50 -6.98 -3.11
CA VAL A 180 -21.21 -7.05 -4.40
C VAL A 180 -20.90 -5.78 -5.17
N ALA A 181 -20.49 -5.91 -6.44
CA ALA A 181 -20.27 -4.79 -7.32
C ALA A 181 -21.07 -4.94 -8.61
N TYR A 182 -21.75 -3.87 -8.98
CA TYR A 182 -22.48 -3.75 -10.23
C TYR A 182 -21.89 -2.64 -11.08
N VAL A 183 -21.69 -2.91 -12.38
CA VAL A 183 -21.21 -1.93 -13.34
C VAL A 183 -22.27 -1.79 -14.42
N GLY A 184 -23.00 -0.68 -14.42
CA GLY A 184 -24.07 -0.40 -15.41
C GLY A 184 -24.95 0.77 -14.97
N TRP A 185 -25.99 1.02 -15.78
CA TRP A 185 -27.02 2.03 -15.49
C TRP A 185 -28.23 1.37 -14.86
N PHE A 186 -28.73 1.92 -13.77
CA PHE A 186 -29.93 1.45 -13.08
C PHE A 186 -31.23 1.90 -13.80
N THR A 187 -31.13 2.86 -14.69
CA THR A 187 -32.27 3.36 -15.48
C THR A 187 -32.04 3.06 -16.95
N LYS A 188 -32.98 2.35 -17.56
CA LYS A 188 -33.07 2.34 -19.03
C LYS A 188 -33.51 3.74 -19.48
N ARG A 189 -32.72 4.36 -20.33
CA ARG A 189 -33.20 5.48 -21.15
C ARG A 189 -34.08 4.96 -22.27
#